data_0e5d164bb782ac76a23cc20e98755d84
#
_entry.id   0e5d164bb782ac76a23cc20e98755d84
#
_cell.length_a   1.000
_cell.length_b   1.000
_cell.length_c   1.000
_cell.angle_alpha   90.00
_cell.angle_beta   90.00
_cell.angle_gamma   90.00
#
_symmetry.space_group_name_H-M   'P 1'
#
loop_
_entity.id
_entity.type
_entity.pdbx_description
1 polymer ?
#
loop_
_entity_poly.entity_id
_entity_poly.type
_entity_poly.pdbx_seq_one_letter_code
_entity_poly.pdbx_strand_id
1 'polypeptide(L)' 'MTDAPTTEEIAAHYTAMGHSVDLINAGQPEDMSDEDWADTVSRNVEHLEIMVAKDYWTSEDMTAANAAIAA' A
#
# COMPACT_ATOMS: atom_id res chain seq x y z
N MET A 1 -11.34 18.82 16.07
CA MET A 1 -11.33 17.50 16.73
C MET A 1 -11.22 16.41 15.70
N THR A 2 -10.28 15.54 15.91
CA THR A 2 -10.07 14.42 14.97
C THR A 2 -10.76 13.18 15.52
N ASP A 3 -11.67 12.63 14.75
CA ASP A 3 -12.34 11.41 15.15
C ASP A 3 -11.43 10.20 14.89
N ALA A 4 -11.47 9.24 15.77
CA ALA A 4 -10.79 7.98 15.55
C ALA A 4 -11.41 7.28 14.34
N PRO A 5 -10.62 6.58 13.52
CA PRO A 5 -11.18 5.85 12.38
C PRO A 5 -12.12 4.75 12.86
N THR A 6 -13.19 4.56 12.11
CA THR A 6 -14.15 3.49 12.41
C THR A 6 -13.57 2.15 11.96
N THR A 7 -14.17 1.06 12.44
CA THR A 7 -13.80 -0.29 12.00
C THR A 7 -13.93 -0.43 10.47
N GLU A 8 -14.96 0.18 9.89
CA GLU A 8 -15.17 0.14 8.45
C GLU A 8 -14.06 0.90 7.70
N GLU A 9 -13.65 2.05 8.22
CA GLU A 9 -12.57 2.82 7.61
C GLU A 9 -11.25 2.07 7.68
N ILE A 10 -10.94 1.45 8.81
CA ILE A 10 -9.74 0.64 8.98
C ILE A 10 -9.75 -0.53 8.00
N ALA A 11 -10.88 -1.21 7.86
CA ALA A 11 -11.02 -2.32 6.92
C ALA A 11 -10.84 -1.86 5.46
N ALA A 12 -11.39 -0.70 5.12
CA ALA A 12 -11.21 -0.13 3.77
C ALA A 12 -9.75 0.22 3.49
N HIS A 13 -9.06 0.79 4.48
CA HIS A 13 -7.64 1.10 4.35
C HIS A 13 -6.80 -0.17 4.23
N TYR A 14 -7.14 -1.20 4.98
CA TYR A 14 -6.46 -2.49 4.89
C TYR A 14 -6.60 -3.09 3.49
N THR A 15 -7.80 -3.05 2.92
CA THR A 15 -8.06 -3.53 1.57
C THR A 15 -7.26 -2.74 0.53
N ALA A 16 -7.24 -1.40 0.66
CA ALA A 16 -6.49 -0.54 -0.26
C ALA A 16 -4.98 -0.81 -0.16
N MET A 17 -4.48 -1.00 1.06
CA MET A 17 -3.08 -1.35 1.28
C MET A 17 -2.74 -2.68 0.61
N GLY A 18 -3.61 -3.68 0.76
CA GLY A 18 -3.44 -4.97 0.12
C GLY A 18 -3.40 -4.90 -1.40
N HIS A 19 -4.23 -4.06 -2.00
CA HIS A 19 -4.22 -3.85 -3.45
C HIS A 19 -2.87 -3.30 -3.94
N SER A 20 -2.31 -2.33 -3.22
CA SER A 20 -1.01 -1.76 -3.56
C SER A 20 0.11 -2.80 -3.43
N VAL A 21 0.08 -3.60 -2.37
CA VAL A 21 1.05 -4.67 -2.16
C VAL A 21 0.95 -5.70 -3.29
N ASP A 22 -0.27 -6.13 -3.62
CA ASP A 22 -0.49 -7.12 -4.67
C ASP A 22 -0.03 -6.62 -6.03
N LEU A 23 -0.28 -5.36 -6.34
CA LEU A 23 0.14 -4.76 -7.60
C LEU A 23 1.67 -4.75 -7.73
N ILE A 24 2.38 -4.34 -6.68
CA ILE A 24 3.84 -4.33 -6.67
C ILE A 24 4.40 -5.74 -6.80
N ASN A 25 3.82 -6.70 -6.08
CA ASN A 25 4.28 -8.09 -6.09
C ASN A 25 4.00 -8.80 -7.41
N ALA A 26 2.94 -8.41 -8.12
CA ALA A 26 2.61 -8.99 -9.41
C ALA A 26 3.62 -8.64 -10.50
N GLY A 27 4.30 -7.49 -10.36
CA GLY A 27 5.30 -7.07 -11.31
C GLY A 27 4.70 -6.33 -12.51
N GLN A 28 5.59 -5.87 -13.38
CA GLN A 28 5.22 -5.06 -14.54
C GLN A 28 4.36 -5.84 -15.54
N PRO A 29 3.17 -5.31 -15.91
CA PRO A 29 2.39 -5.91 -16.98
C PRO A 29 3.09 -5.82 -18.34
N GLU A 30 2.83 -6.78 -19.22
CA GLU A 30 3.46 -6.81 -20.54
C GLU A 30 3.13 -5.59 -21.40
N ASP A 31 1.94 -5.05 -21.21
CA ASP A 31 1.44 -3.92 -21.99
C ASP A 31 1.78 -2.55 -21.37
N MET A 32 2.57 -2.54 -20.31
CA MET A 32 2.95 -1.30 -19.63
C MET A 32 4.43 -1.00 -19.88
N SER A 33 4.76 0.25 -20.25
CA SER A 33 6.13 0.66 -20.45
C SER A 33 6.88 0.73 -19.12
N ASP A 34 8.22 0.68 -19.19
CA ASP A 34 9.07 0.79 -18.01
C ASP A 34 8.84 2.11 -17.27
N GLU A 35 8.65 3.19 -18.04
CA GLU A 35 8.40 4.52 -17.45
C GLU A 35 7.08 4.55 -16.70
N ASP A 36 6.01 4.00 -17.30
CA ASP A 36 4.71 3.94 -16.67
C ASP A 36 4.74 3.03 -15.44
N TRP A 37 5.46 1.92 -15.52
CA TRP A 37 5.60 1.00 -14.40
C TRP A 37 6.34 1.67 -13.24
N ALA A 38 7.43 2.38 -13.52
CA ALA A 38 8.18 3.10 -12.49
C ALA A 38 7.29 4.12 -11.78
N ASP A 39 6.45 4.85 -12.53
CA ASP A 39 5.51 5.80 -11.96
C ASP A 39 4.45 5.11 -11.12
N THR A 40 3.92 4.00 -11.62
CA THR A 40 2.92 3.21 -10.90
C THR A 40 3.47 2.69 -9.57
N VAL A 41 4.68 2.13 -9.57
CA VAL A 41 5.32 1.64 -8.35
C VAL A 41 5.56 2.79 -7.38
N SER A 42 6.06 3.92 -7.86
CA SER A 42 6.33 5.09 -7.03
C SER A 42 5.07 5.56 -6.30
N ARG A 43 3.96 5.65 -7.01
CA ARG A 43 2.68 6.08 -6.41
C ARG A 43 2.17 5.09 -5.38
N ASN A 44 2.32 3.80 -5.65
CA ASN A 44 1.86 2.78 -4.71
C ASN A 44 2.75 2.69 -3.49
N VAL A 45 4.07 2.85 -3.65
CA VAL A 45 5.00 2.91 -2.53
C VAL A 45 4.67 4.11 -1.65
N GLU A 46 4.42 5.28 -2.25
CA GLU A 46 4.03 6.46 -1.50
C GLU A 46 2.74 6.23 -0.71
N HIS A 47 1.76 5.59 -1.34
CA HIS A 47 0.51 5.23 -0.67
C HIS A 47 0.76 4.30 0.51
N LEU A 48 1.61 3.28 0.33
CA LEU A 48 1.94 2.36 1.41
C LEU A 48 2.68 3.06 2.55
N GLU A 49 3.58 3.97 2.24
CA GLU A 49 4.28 4.73 3.27
C GLU A 49 3.31 5.56 4.12
N ILE A 50 2.32 6.17 3.48
CA ILE A 50 1.26 6.91 4.17
C ILE A 50 0.44 5.96 5.04
N MET A 51 0.11 4.77 4.53
CA MET A 51 -0.68 3.79 5.27
C MET A 51 0.06 3.26 6.49
N VAL A 52 1.33 2.88 6.35
CA VAL A 52 2.09 2.32 7.49
C VAL A 52 2.39 3.37 8.55
N ALA A 53 2.26 4.65 8.23
CA ALA A 53 2.42 5.73 9.20
C ALA A 53 1.22 5.85 10.14
N LYS A 54 0.09 5.21 9.82
CA LYS A 54 -1.07 5.17 10.71
C LYS A 54 -0.75 4.33 11.95
N ASP A 55 -1.36 4.67 13.07
CA ASP A 55 -1.04 4.07 14.36
C ASP A 55 -1.97 2.92 14.77
N TYR A 56 -2.91 2.54 13.90
CA TYR A 56 -3.88 1.48 14.21
C TYR A 56 -3.55 0.12 13.59
N TRP A 57 -2.41 0.01 12.93
CA TRP A 57 -1.96 -1.27 12.36
C TRP A 57 -1.12 -2.05 13.36
N THR A 58 -1.22 -3.37 13.30
CA THR A 58 -0.28 -4.25 14.01
C THR A 58 0.99 -4.42 13.16
N SER A 59 2.05 -4.92 13.77
CA SER A 59 3.28 -5.24 13.03
C SER A 59 3.00 -6.27 11.93
N GLU A 60 2.12 -7.23 12.21
CA GLU A 60 1.74 -8.26 11.26
C GLU A 60 1.04 -7.65 10.05
N ASP A 61 0.13 -6.70 10.28
CA ASP A 61 -0.59 -6.01 9.20
C ASP A 61 0.37 -5.28 8.26
N MET A 62 1.45 -4.73 8.80
CA MET A 62 2.40 -3.92 8.06
C MET A 62 3.51 -4.70 7.39
N THR A 63 3.67 -5.99 7.71
CA THR A 63 4.79 -6.79 7.21
C THR A 63 4.85 -6.81 5.68
N ALA A 64 3.73 -7.11 5.03
CA ALA A 64 3.68 -7.17 3.58
C ALA A 64 3.90 -5.81 2.93
N ALA A 65 3.34 -4.75 3.53
CA ALA A 65 3.50 -3.39 3.04
C ALA A 65 4.95 -2.95 3.14
N ASN A 66 5.59 -3.19 4.27
CA ASN A 66 7.00 -2.84 4.46
C ASN A 66 7.91 -3.60 3.50
N ALA A 67 7.60 -4.87 3.25
CA ALA A 67 8.35 -5.66 2.27
C ALA A 67 8.19 -5.10 0.85
N ALA A 68 7.00 -4.68 0.48
CA ALA A 68 6.74 -4.09 -0.84
C ALA A 68 7.44 -2.73 -0.99
N ILE A 69 7.48 -1.92 0.06
CA ILE A 69 8.20 -0.63 0.05
C ILE A 69 9.69 -0.85 -0.17
N ALA A 70 10.25 -1.89 0.45
CA ALA A 70 11.69 -2.18 0.38
C ALA A 70 12.11 -2.87 -0.92
N ALA A 71 11.16 -3.39 -1.67
CA ALA A 71 11.44 -4.16 -2.88
C ALA A 71 12.02 -3.31 -4.01
#